data_b8c7c449854d85e731ca067ac8a8e4f1
#
_entry.id   b8c7c449854d85e731ca067ac8a8e4f1
#
_cell.length_a   1.000
_cell.length_b   1.000
_cell.length_c   1.000
_cell.angle_alpha   90.00
_cell.angle_beta   90.00
_cell.angle_gamma   90.00
#
_symmetry.space_group_name_H-M   'P 1'
#
loop_
_entity.id
_entity.type
_entity.pdbx_description
1 polymer ?
#
loop_
_entity_poly.entity_id
_entity_poly.type
_entity_poly.pdbx_seq_one_letter_code
_entity_poly.pdbx_strand_id
1 'polypeptide(L)'
;MAGIANNPNSPRQKMINLMYLVFIAMMALNVSSEVLDGFELVEGSLRTSIDNSSRRNKIVADEMEAYYQENPQKVGEWALKAREVKKASDSLYTYIQDLKIRIAKVADGENANVNSIEHKDDLEAASRVMLSPVSGEGKKLRSISIVSGWAALSKIRRRLPYWRRT
;
A
#
# COMPACT_ATOMS: atom_id res chain seq x y z
N MET A 1 -10.51 -36.84 51.34
CA MET A 1 -10.07 -36.39 50.01
C MET A 1 -10.05 -34.88 50.01
N ALA A 2 -8.87 -34.29 50.05
CA ALA A 2 -8.76 -32.84 50.00
C ALA A 2 -9.04 -32.38 48.57
N GLY A 3 -10.22 -31.76 48.37
CA GLY A 3 -10.57 -31.13 47.10
C GLY A 3 -9.56 -30.06 46.78
N ILE A 4 -8.92 -30.17 45.63
CA ILE A 4 -8.04 -29.14 45.09
C ILE A 4 -8.92 -27.93 44.80
N ALA A 5 -9.02 -27.02 45.75
CA ALA A 5 -9.74 -25.77 45.58
C ALA A 5 -8.98 -24.95 44.52
N ASN A 6 -9.52 -24.95 43.31
CA ASN A 6 -9.00 -24.22 42.18
C ASN A 6 -9.30 -22.71 42.38
N ASN A 7 -8.61 -22.09 43.36
CA ASN A 7 -8.79 -20.68 43.68
C ASN A 7 -7.94 -19.82 42.74
N PRO A 8 -8.56 -19.05 41.84
CA PRO A 8 -7.83 -18.23 40.86
C PRO A 8 -6.92 -17.15 41.51
N ASN A 9 -7.16 -16.86 42.81
CA ASN A 9 -6.39 -15.88 43.55
C ASN A 9 -5.21 -16.49 44.36
N SER A 10 -5.01 -17.82 44.30
CA SER A 10 -3.87 -18.42 44.99
C SER A 10 -2.55 -17.94 44.39
N PRO A 11 -1.49 -17.70 45.22
CA PRO A 11 -0.18 -17.26 44.72
C PRO A 11 0.38 -18.20 43.66
N ARG A 12 0.14 -19.51 43.80
CA ARG A 12 0.59 -20.52 42.83
C ARG A 12 -0.10 -20.34 41.48
N GLN A 13 -1.40 -20.06 41.44
CA GLN A 13 -2.15 -19.85 40.20
C GLN A 13 -1.75 -18.55 39.51
N LYS A 14 -1.46 -17.51 40.27
CA LYS A 14 -0.92 -16.24 39.71
C LYS A 14 0.41 -16.45 39.05
N MET A 15 1.32 -17.23 39.62
CA MET A 15 2.61 -17.56 39.02
C MET A 15 2.43 -18.36 37.72
N ILE A 16 1.54 -19.33 37.67
CA ILE A 16 1.23 -20.10 36.48
C ILE A 16 0.65 -19.22 35.37
N ASN A 17 -0.28 -18.35 35.73
CA ASN A 17 -0.87 -17.42 34.75
C ASN A 17 0.17 -16.44 34.18
N LEU A 18 1.09 -15.95 35.01
CA LEU A 18 2.17 -15.07 34.58
C LEU A 18 3.14 -15.80 33.64
N MET A 19 3.52 -17.05 33.95
CA MET A 19 4.35 -17.86 33.06
C MET A 19 3.64 -18.12 31.72
N TYR A 20 2.35 -18.36 31.74
CA TYR A 20 1.54 -18.57 30.52
C TYR A 20 1.52 -17.30 29.65
N LEU A 21 1.37 -16.13 30.29
CA LEU A 21 1.39 -14.84 29.61
C LEU A 21 2.75 -14.58 28.94
N VAL A 22 3.85 -14.84 29.65
CA VAL A 22 5.22 -14.72 29.11
C VAL A 22 5.44 -15.70 27.95
N PHE A 23 4.96 -16.95 28.07
CA PHE A 23 5.08 -17.95 27.01
C PHE A 23 4.31 -17.54 25.75
N ILE A 24 3.08 -17.05 25.89
CA ILE A 24 2.28 -16.56 24.76
C ILE A 24 2.96 -15.34 24.11
N ALA A 25 3.54 -14.43 24.91
CA ALA A 25 4.26 -13.28 24.40
C ALA A 25 5.51 -13.71 23.58
N MET A 26 6.27 -14.68 24.06
CA MET A 26 7.41 -15.23 23.30
C MET A 26 6.96 -15.90 22.00
N MET A 27 5.88 -16.67 22.01
CA MET A 27 5.33 -17.27 20.79
C MET A 27 4.85 -16.21 19.79
N ALA A 28 4.20 -15.17 20.26
CA ALA A 28 3.73 -14.07 19.41
C ALA A 28 4.90 -13.33 18.72
N LEU A 29 6.03 -13.15 19.41
CA LEU A 29 7.24 -12.55 18.83
C LEU A 29 7.87 -13.47 17.76
N ASN A 30 7.93 -14.78 17.98
CA ASN A 30 8.46 -15.74 16.99
C ASN A 30 7.59 -15.84 15.73
N VAL A 31 6.27 -15.82 15.89
CA VAL A 31 5.36 -15.80 14.74
C VAL A 31 5.53 -14.52 13.91
N SER A 32 5.91 -13.41 14.55
CA SER A 32 6.15 -12.14 13.88
C SER A 32 7.28 -12.20 12.84
N SER A 33 8.40 -12.89 13.12
CA SER A 33 9.51 -12.99 12.17
C SER A 33 9.18 -13.83 10.94
N GLU A 34 8.53 -14.97 11.11
CA GLU A 34 8.11 -15.82 9.97
C GLU A 34 7.07 -15.12 9.07
N VAL A 35 6.19 -14.34 9.67
CA VAL A 35 5.21 -13.53 8.94
C VAL A 35 5.91 -12.43 8.14
N LEU A 36 6.94 -11.79 8.69
CA LEU A 36 7.73 -10.77 7.99
C LEU A 36 8.44 -11.34 6.75
N ASP A 37 9.01 -12.54 6.85
CA ASP A 37 9.65 -13.24 5.71
C ASP A 37 8.62 -13.52 4.60
N GLY A 38 7.40 -13.91 4.98
CA GLY A 38 6.28 -14.07 4.05
C GLY A 38 5.91 -12.78 3.32
N PHE A 39 5.90 -11.65 4.02
CA PHE A 39 5.64 -10.35 3.42
C PHE A 39 6.76 -9.90 2.47
N GLU A 40 8.02 -10.21 2.77
CA GLU A 40 9.16 -9.90 1.89
C GLU A 40 9.07 -10.67 0.56
N LEU A 41 8.64 -11.94 0.59
CA LEU A 41 8.38 -12.73 -0.62
C LEU A 41 7.26 -12.12 -1.47
N VAL A 42 6.16 -11.69 -0.84
CA VAL A 42 5.04 -11.02 -1.51
C VAL A 42 5.49 -9.67 -2.09
N GLU A 43 6.29 -8.89 -1.36
CA GLU A 43 6.85 -7.62 -1.85
C GLU A 43 7.67 -7.83 -3.12
N GLY A 44 8.56 -8.83 -3.17
CA GLY A 44 9.36 -9.15 -4.36
C GLY A 44 8.48 -9.48 -5.57
N SER A 45 7.43 -10.27 -5.37
CA SER A 45 6.46 -10.59 -6.41
C SER A 45 5.69 -9.36 -6.92
N LEU A 46 5.27 -8.50 -6.00
CA LEU A 46 4.58 -7.25 -6.34
C LEU A 46 5.50 -6.27 -7.08
N ARG A 47 6.76 -6.15 -6.70
CA ARG A 47 7.76 -5.33 -7.43
C ARG A 47 7.87 -5.77 -8.89
N THR A 48 8.04 -7.07 -9.12
CA THR A 48 8.10 -7.62 -10.48
C THR A 48 6.84 -7.33 -11.28
N SER A 49 5.67 -7.46 -10.65
CA SER A 49 4.38 -7.15 -11.27
C SER A 49 4.24 -5.67 -11.63
N ILE A 50 4.69 -4.78 -10.74
CA ILE A 50 4.69 -3.32 -10.96
C ILE A 50 5.62 -2.96 -12.13
N ASP A 51 6.83 -3.52 -12.18
CA ASP A 51 7.79 -3.27 -13.26
C ASP A 51 7.25 -3.73 -14.62
N ASN A 52 6.64 -4.91 -14.67
CA ASN A 52 6.01 -5.43 -15.88
C ASN A 52 4.84 -4.54 -16.33
N SER A 53 4.01 -4.08 -15.38
CA SER A 53 2.90 -3.18 -15.68
C SER A 53 3.39 -1.81 -16.15
N SER A 54 4.45 -1.28 -15.55
CA SER A 54 5.06 -0.02 -15.93
C SER A 54 5.63 -0.07 -17.34
N ARG A 55 6.32 -1.17 -17.70
CA ARG A 55 6.83 -1.39 -19.07
C ARG A 55 5.70 -1.45 -20.08
N ARG A 56 4.63 -2.19 -19.80
CA ARG A 56 3.45 -2.26 -20.68
C ARG A 56 2.78 -0.91 -20.85
N ASN A 57 2.58 -0.18 -19.77
CA ASN A 57 1.99 1.16 -19.82
C ASN A 57 2.84 2.15 -20.64
N LYS A 58 4.17 2.00 -20.56
CA LYS A 58 5.07 2.80 -21.39
C LYS A 58 4.91 2.48 -22.87
N ILE A 59 4.89 1.20 -23.25
CA ILE A 59 4.69 0.77 -24.64
C ILE A 59 3.37 1.33 -25.19
N VAL A 60 2.27 1.18 -24.45
CA VAL A 60 0.97 1.69 -24.88
C VAL A 60 0.97 3.22 -25.02
N ALA A 61 1.66 3.92 -24.12
CA ALA A 61 1.80 5.38 -24.22
C ALA A 61 2.62 5.81 -25.45
N ASP A 62 3.70 5.11 -25.74
CA ASP A 62 4.56 5.37 -26.89
C ASP A 62 3.83 5.06 -28.21
N GLU A 63 3.07 3.96 -28.29
CA GLU A 63 2.21 3.63 -29.42
C GLU A 63 1.11 4.69 -29.64
N MET A 64 0.46 5.15 -28.58
CA MET A 64 -0.56 6.21 -28.67
C MET A 64 0.05 7.51 -29.20
N GLU A 65 1.25 7.84 -28.82
CA GLU A 65 1.96 9.02 -29.32
C GLU A 65 2.33 8.86 -30.80
N ALA A 66 2.77 7.66 -31.25
CA ALA A 66 3.05 7.37 -32.63
C ALA A 66 1.77 7.51 -33.51
N TYR A 67 0.66 6.95 -33.06
CA TYR A 67 -0.62 7.13 -33.77
C TYR A 67 -1.08 8.59 -33.80
N TYR A 68 -0.79 9.37 -32.78
CA TYR A 68 -1.09 10.79 -32.77
C TYR A 68 -0.28 11.55 -33.83
N GLN A 69 0.99 11.16 -34.04
CA GLN A 69 1.82 11.77 -35.10
C GLN A 69 1.32 11.44 -36.51
N GLU A 70 0.82 10.21 -36.71
CA GLU A 70 0.28 9.77 -38.01
C GLU A 70 -1.06 10.41 -38.35
N ASN A 71 -1.99 10.49 -37.39
CA ASN A 71 -3.36 10.93 -37.60
C ASN A 71 -3.89 11.83 -36.47
N PRO A 72 -3.42 13.09 -36.37
CA PRO A 72 -3.79 14.00 -35.28
C PRO A 72 -5.29 14.26 -35.18
N GLN A 73 -5.99 14.31 -36.32
CA GLN A 73 -7.42 14.62 -36.35
C GLN A 73 -8.32 13.50 -35.77
N LYS A 74 -7.93 12.24 -35.96
CA LYS A 74 -8.71 11.09 -35.44
C LYS A 74 -8.35 10.76 -33.99
N VAL A 75 -7.08 10.86 -33.65
CA VAL A 75 -6.54 10.39 -32.37
C VAL A 75 -6.38 11.51 -31.35
N GLY A 76 -6.41 12.79 -31.78
CA GLY A 76 -6.06 13.94 -30.95
C GLY A 76 -6.86 14.02 -29.64
N GLU A 77 -8.17 13.81 -29.68
CA GLU A 77 -9.02 13.85 -28.48
C GLU A 77 -8.66 12.73 -27.48
N TRP A 78 -8.35 11.55 -28.00
CA TRP A 78 -7.99 10.39 -27.18
C TRP A 78 -6.57 10.51 -26.60
N ALA A 79 -5.64 11.02 -27.39
CA ALA A 79 -4.27 11.26 -26.96
C ALA A 79 -4.22 12.31 -25.83
N LEU A 80 -5.00 13.38 -25.91
CA LEU A 80 -5.12 14.36 -24.83
C LEU A 80 -5.65 13.74 -23.54
N LYS A 81 -6.70 12.92 -23.64
CA LYS A 81 -7.25 12.20 -22.48
C LYS A 81 -6.26 11.20 -21.89
N ALA A 82 -5.54 10.48 -22.73
CA ALA A 82 -4.51 9.55 -22.29
C ALA A 82 -3.39 10.27 -21.52
N ARG A 83 -2.96 11.43 -22.01
CA ARG A 83 -1.96 12.27 -21.31
C ARG A 83 -2.48 12.78 -19.96
N GLU A 84 -3.74 13.18 -19.86
CA GLU A 84 -4.34 13.59 -18.59
C GLU A 84 -4.37 12.44 -17.58
N VAL A 85 -4.78 11.23 -18.02
CA VAL A 85 -4.81 10.04 -17.18
C VAL A 85 -3.39 9.66 -16.73
N LYS A 86 -2.42 9.69 -17.65
CA LYS A 86 -1.02 9.45 -17.33
C LYS A 86 -0.51 10.45 -16.28
N LYS A 87 -0.74 11.73 -16.48
CA LYS A 87 -0.33 12.79 -15.54
C LYS A 87 -0.93 12.59 -14.14
N ALA A 88 -2.21 12.21 -14.06
CA ALA A 88 -2.86 11.92 -12.79
C ALA A 88 -2.27 10.67 -12.12
N SER A 89 -1.98 9.62 -12.89
CA SER A 89 -1.34 8.40 -12.39
C SER A 89 0.09 8.65 -11.91
N ASP A 90 0.88 9.40 -12.66
CA ASP A 90 2.26 9.75 -12.30
C ASP A 90 2.29 10.60 -11.01
N SER A 91 1.34 11.53 -10.87
CA SER A 91 1.18 12.33 -9.63
C SER A 91 0.85 11.44 -8.42
N LEU A 92 -0.06 10.48 -8.58
CA LEU A 92 -0.39 9.53 -7.52
C LEU A 92 0.80 8.63 -7.17
N TYR A 93 1.51 8.15 -8.18
CA TYR A 93 2.72 7.33 -7.98
C TYR A 93 3.79 8.07 -7.19
N THR A 94 4.09 9.32 -7.58
CA THR A 94 5.06 10.17 -6.89
C THR A 94 4.65 10.40 -5.43
N TYR A 95 3.37 10.65 -5.18
CA TYR A 95 2.85 10.81 -3.82
C TYR A 95 3.01 9.54 -2.98
N ILE A 96 2.74 8.36 -3.56
CA ILE A 96 2.94 7.08 -2.87
C ILE A 96 4.42 6.84 -2.55
N GLN A 97 5.34 7.19 -3.46
CA GLN A 97 6.77 7.07 -3.19
C GLN A 97 7.23 8.01 -2.07
N ASP A 98 6.76 9.26 -2.06
CA ASP A 98 7.04 10.20 -0.98
C ASP A 98 6.50 9.69 0.38
N LEU A 99 5.31 9.09 0.36
CA LEU A 99 4.73 8.48 1.55
C LEU A 99 5.55 7.29 2.08
N LYS A 100 6.06 6.44 1.18
CA LYS A 100 6.98 5.34 1.55
C LYS A 100 8.27 5.87 2.20
N ILE A 101 8.85 6.93 1.64
CA ILE A 101 10.05 7.56 2.20
C ILE A 101 9.78 8.09 3.60
N ARG A 102 8.62 8.73 3.82
CA ARG A 102 8.24 9.24 5.14
C ARG A 102 8.03 8.12 6.16
N ILE A 103 7.40 7.01 5.76
CA ILE A 103 7.22 5.86 6.65
C ILE A 103 8.59 5.26 7.00
N ALA A 104 9.48 5.07 6.01
CA ALA A 104 10.83 4.58 6.25
C ALA A 104 11.62 5.49 7.21
N LYS A 105 11.53 6.82 7.04
CA LYS A 105 12.17 7.78 7.94
C LYS A 105 11.64 7.73 9.37
N VAL A 106 10.37 7.41 9.56
CA VAL A 106 9.79 7.25 10.90
C VAL A 106 10.26 5.95 11.56
N ALA A 107 10.52 4.89 10.77
CA ALA A 107 11.02 3.61 11.27
C ALA A 107 12.53 3.65 11.57
N ASP A 108 13.35 4.08 10.59
CA ASP A 108 14.82 3.96 10.64
C ASP A 108 15.55 5.30 10.83
N GLY A 109 14.82 6.43 10.93
CA GLY A 109 15.42 7.76 11.07
C GLY A 109 15.71 8.44 9.72
N GLU A 110 16.44 9.57 9.77
CA GLU A 110 16.65 10.43 8.58
C GLU A 110 17.44 9.78 7.43
N ASN A 111 18.30 8.82 7.74
CA ASN A 111 19.13 8.12 6.76
C ASN A 111 18.47 6.86 6.19
N ALA A 112 17.19 6.68 6.43
CA ALA A 112 16.43 5.50 6.01
C ALA A 112 16.47 5.28 4.49
N ASN A 113 16.76 4.05 4.08
CA ASN A 113 16.70 3.63 2.69
C ASN A 113 15.41 2.82 2.48
N VAL A 114 14.53 3.29 1.57
CA VAL A 114 13.25 2.63 1.26
C VAL A 114 13.43 1.20 0.75
N ASN A 115 14.58 0.89 0.16
CA ASN A 115 14.89 -0.45 -0.35
C ASN A 115 15.52 -1.39 0.69
N SER A 116 15.97 -0.86 1.81
CA SER A 116 16.62 -1.62 2.89
C SER A 116 16.24 -1.00 4.24
N ILE A 117 15.04 -1.35 4.71
CA ILE A 117 14.54 -0.93 6.02
C ILE A 117 15.10 -1.90 7.05
N GLU A 118 15.77 -1.37 8.08
CA GLU A 118 16.39 -2.16 9.17
C GLU A 118 15.34 -2.58 10.20
N HIS A 119 14.45 -1.66 10.58
CA HIS A 119 13.40 -1.90 11.58
C HIS A 119 12.07 -2.30 10.92
N LYS A 120 12.06 -3.47 10.25
CA LYS A 120 10.85 -4.03 9.60
C LYS A 120 9.77 -4.45 10.62
N ASP A 121 10.14 -4.56 11.88
CA ASP A 121 9.29 -4.92 13.01
C ASP A 121 8.51 -3.75 13.61
N ASP A 122 8.81 -2.49 13.23
CA ASP A 122 8.01 -1.34 13.67
C ASP A 122 6.66 -1.25 12.93
N LEU A 123 5.70 -2.00 13.43
CA LEU A 123 4.32 -2.03 12.90
C LEU A 123 3.57 -0.71 13.08
N GLU A 124 4.06 0.19 13.93
CA GLU A 124 3.42 1.48 14.20
C GLU A 124 3.88 2.60 13.28
N ALA A 125 5.05 2.49 12.62
CA ALA A 125 5.59 3.52 11.75
C ALA A 125 4.61 3.97 10.67
N ALA A 126 3.96 3.01 10.00
CA ALA A 126 2.94 3.29 9.00
C ALA A 126 1.70 3.98 9.60
N SER A 127 1.23 3.53 10.77
CA SER A 127 0.05 4.11 11.41
C SER A 127 0.32 5.52 11.93
N ARG A 128 1.52 5.80 12.43
CA ARG A 128 1.94 7.16 12.84
C ARG A 128 1.88 8.15 11.69
N VAL A 129 2.30 7.76 10.48
CA VAL A 129 2.27 8.62 9.30
C VAL A 129 0.85 8.76 8.73
N MET A 130 0.13 7.64 8.60
CA MET A 130 -1.16 7.61 7.91
C MET A 130 -2.32 8.15 8.74
N LEU A 131 -2.32 7.87 10.06
CA LEU A 131 -3.40 8.22 10.98
C LEU A 131 -3.12 9.46 11.81
N SER A 132 -1.95 10.08 11.66
CA SER A 132 -1.60 11.30 12.39
C SER A 132 -2.66 12.38 12.18
N PRO A 133 -3.20 12.96 13.26
CA PRO A 133 -4.18 14.05 13.16
C PRO A 133 -3.60 15.32 12.53
N VAL A 134 -2.28 15.48 12.57
CA VAL A 134 -1.56 16.65 12.05
C VAL A 134 -1.32 16.53 10.55
N SER A 135 -0.87 15.36 10.06
CA SER A 135 -0.51 15.18 8.65
C SER A 135 -1.71 14.84 7.76
N GLY A 136 -2.67 14.08 8.28
CA GLY A 136 -3.87 13.66 7.53
C GLY A 136 -3.59 12.90 6.24
N GLU A 137 -2.39 12.29 6.11
CA GLU A 137 -1.88 11.70 4.85
C GLU A 137 -2.77 10.56 4.35
N GLY A 138 -3.33 9.74 5.24
CA GLY A 138 -4.26 8.68 4.84
C GLY A 138 -5.57 9.22 4.23
N LYS A 139 -6.10 10.32 4.74
CA LYS A 139 -7.27 10.99 4.15
C LYS A 139 -6.94 11.60 2.80
N LYS A 140 -5.76 12.20 2.66
CA LYS A 140 -5.25 12.80 1.44
C LYS A 140 -5.01 11.73 0.36
N LEU A 141 -4.39 10.59 0.71
CA LEU A 141 -4.23 9.47 -0.20
C LEU A 141 -5.58 8.96 -0.72
N ARG A 142 -6.55 8.78 0.18
CA ARG A 142 -7.90 8.35 -0.19
C ARG A 142 -8.57 9.35 -1.13
N SER A 143 -8.47 10.65 -0.88
CA SER A 143 -9.06 11.68 -1.75
C SER A 143 -8.43 11.69 -3.14
N ILE A 144 -7.10 11.61 -3.23
CA ILE A 144 -6.37 11.57 -4.50
C ILE A 144 -6.73 10.31 -5.29
N SER A 145 -6.73 9.13 -4.67
CA SER A 145 -7.04 7.86 -5.34
C SER A 145 -8.47 7.80 -5.87
N ILE A 146 -9.43 8.32 -5.10
CA ILE A 146 -10.84 8.39 -5.53
C ILE A 146 -11.00 9.39 -6.68
N VAL A 147 -10.46 10.59 -6.56
CA VAL A 147 -10.59 11.65 -7.58
C VAL A 147 -9.91 11.22 -8.88
N SER A 148 -8.70 10.68 -8.84
CA SER A 148 -7.98 10.22 -10.04
C SER A 148 -8.67 9.03 -10.70
N GLY A 149 -9.10 8.02 -9.94
CA GLY A 149 -9.80 6.85 -10.46
C GLY A 149 -11.19 7.19 -11.03
N TRP A 150 -12.00 7.94 -10.30
CA TRP A 150 -13.35 8.34 -10.76
C TRP A 150 -13.32 9.35 -11.89
N ALA A 151 -12.41 10.29 -11.90
CA ALA A 151 -12.27 11.26 -12.99
C ALA A 151 -11.91 10.56 -14.31
N ALA A 152 -10.98 9.62 -14.27
CA ALA A 152 -10.62 8.82 -15.43
C ALA A 152 -11.80 7.97 -15.93
N LEU A 153 -12.44 7.19 -15.04
CA LEU A 153 -13.55 6.31 -15.38
C LEU A 153 -14.81 7.07 -15.83
N SER A 154 -15.14 8.19 -15.21
CA SER A 154 -16.32 8.97 -15.56
C SER A 154 -16.19 9.67 -16.92
N LYS A 155 -14.98 10.08 -17.31
CA LYS A 155 -14.71 10.65 -18.63
C LYS A 155 -14.79 9.59 -19.74
N ILE A 156 -14.31 8.36 -19.46
CA ILE A 156 -14.39 7.23 -20.39
C ILE A 156 -15.85 6.75 -20.52
N ARG A 157 -16.57 6.56 -19.41
CA ARG A 157 -17.93 6.04 -19.37
C ARG A 157 -18.95 6.95 -20.09
N ARG A 158 -18.78 8.27 -20.05
CA ARG A 158 -19.72 9.20 -20.68
C ARG A 158 -19.74 9.16 -22.21
N ARG A 159 -18.73 8.55 -22.84
CA ARG A 159 -18.58 8.54 -24.31
C ARG A 159 -18.59 7.17 -24.98
N LEU A 160 -18.94 6.10 -24.27
CA LEU A 160 -19.20 4.81 -24.89
C LEU A 160 -20.71 4.59 -24.98
N PRO A 161 -21.40 4.94 -26.08
CA PRO A 161 -22.84 4.76 -26.24
C PRO A 161 -23.24 3.28 -26.30
N TYR A 162 -22.27 2.38 -26.51
CA TYR A 162 -22.52 0.95 -26.71
C TYR A 162 -22.90 0.18 -25.41
N TRP A 163 -22.53 0.68 -24.22
CA TRP A 163 -22.78 -0.03 -22.96
C TRP A 163 -24.10 0.41 -22.25
N ARG A 164 -24.96 1.15 -22.93
CA ARG A 164 -26.24 1.62 -22.36
C ARG A 164 -27.42 0.69 -22.69
N ARG A 165 -27.22 -0.47 -23.32
CA ARG A 165 -28.28 -1.37 -23.77
C ARG A 165 -28.07 -2.82 -23.34
N THR A 166 -27.62 -3.07 -22.11
CA THR A 166 -27.83 -4.39 -21.50
C THR A 166 -28.16 -4.22 -20.03
#